data_40c0674f18b51cff1d32f484dd87663b
#
_entry.id   40c0674f18b51cff1d32f484dd87663b
#
_cell.length_a   1.000
_cell.length_b   1.000
_cell.length_c   1.000
_cell.angle_alpha   90.00
_cell.angle_beta   90.00
_cell.angle_gamma   90.00
#
_symmetry.space_group_name_H-M   'P 1'
#
loop_
_entity.id
_entity.type
_entity.pdbx_description
1 polymer ?
#
loop_
_entity_poly.entity_id
_entity_poly.type
_entity_poly.pdbx_seq_one_letter_code
_entity_poly.pdbx_strand_id
1 'polypeptide(L)' 'MSISLDQFERKVDQMVAICASLRSENQDLRAHVASLEAEKAALAKKIEVTAGRLETLLERLPEE' A
#
# COMPACT_ATOMS: atom_id res chain seq x y z
N MET A 1 5.89 40.44 26.14
CA MET A 1 5.12 40.24 24.92
C MET A 1 4.31 38.96 24.99
N SER A 2 3.02 39.06 24.89
CA SER A 2 2.14 37.90 24.99
C SER A 2 1.53 37.57 23.63
N ILE A 3 1.48 36.28 23.34
CA ILE A 3 0.74 35.77 22.21
C ILE A 3 -0.75 35.90 22.56
N SER A 4 -1.54 36.47 21.67
CA SER A 4 -2.96 36.57 21.92
C SER A 4 -3.59 35.17 21.98
N LEU A 5 -4.65 35.03 22.76
CA LEU A 5 -5.39 33.79 22.85
C LEU A 5 -5.94 33.38 21.50
N ASP A 6 -6.32 34.36 20.66
CA ASP A 6 -6.83 34.10 19.32
C ASP A 6 -5.77 33.45 18.43
N GLN A 7 -4.52 33.94 18.52
CA GLN A 7 -3.41 33.37 17.76
C GLN A 7 -3.11 31.94 18.23
N PHE A 8 -3.15 31.76 19.54
CA PHE A 8 -2.96 30.42 20.10
C PHE A 8 -4.03 29.44 19.64
N GLU A 9 -5.28 29.86 19.70
CA GLU A 9 -6.40 29.04 19.21
C GLU A 9 -6.25 28.65 17.74
N ARG A 10 -5.88 29.62 16.90
CA ARG A 10 -5.66 29.36 15.47
C ARG A 10 -4.58 28.32 15.23
N LYS A 11 -3.49 28.40 15.99
CA LYS A 11 -2.39 27.43 15.88
C LYS A 11 -2.82 26.04 16.31
N VAL A 12 -3.57 25.96 17.40
CA VAL A 12 -4.12 24.69 17.86
C VAL A 12 -5.07 24.11 16.81
N ASP A 13 -5.94 24.92 16.24
CA ASP A 13 -6.87 24.49 15.20
C ASP A 13 -6.13 24.00 13.96
N GLN A 14 -5.06 24.68 13.57
CA GLN A 14 -4.20 24.23 12.46
C GLN A 14 -3.56 22.90 12.76
N MET A 15 -3.04 22.71 13.96
CA MET A 15 -2.43 21.45 14.38
C MET A 15 -3.44 20.31 14.34
N VAL A 16 -4.64 20.56 14.83
CA VAL A 16 -5.72 19.57 14.80
C VAL A 16 -6.07 19.21 13.36
N ALA A 17 -6.18 20.20 12.49
CA ALA A 17 -6.45 19.98 11.07
C ALA A 17 -5.36 19.17 10.39
N ILE A 18 -4.09 19.48 10.68
CA ILE A 18 -2.95 18.74 10.14
C ILE A 18 -2.97 17.29 10.65
N CYS A 19 -3.23 17.09 11.93
CA CYS A 19 -3.31 15.74 12.49
C CYS A 19 -4.43 14.93 11.84
N ALA A 20 -5.58 15.53 11.60
CA ALA A 20 -6.71 14.88 10.93
C ALA A 20 -6.34 14.50 9.50
N SER A 21 -5.68 15.40 8.78
CA SER A 21 -5.22 15.16 7.42
C SER A 21 -4.21 14.02 7.37
N LEU A 22 -3.22 14.03 8.27
CA LEU A 22 -2.22 12.97 8.35
C LEU A 22 -2.82 11.63 8.69
N ARG A 23 -3.81 11.61 9.55
CA ARG A 23 -4.52 10.38 9.91
C ARG A 23 -5.25 9.81 8.72
N SER A 24 -5.91 10.66 7.94
CA SER A 24 -6.59 10.26 6.72
C SER A 24 -5.62 9.71 5.68
N GLU A 25 -4.51 10.43 5.43
CA GLU A 25 -3.47 9.98 4.51
C GLU A 25 -2.86 8.65 4.95
N ASN A 26 -2.66 8.49 6.25
CA ASN A 26 -2.11 7.25 6.80
C ASN A 26 -3.03 6.07 6.54
N GLN A 27 -4.35 6.26 6.74
CA GLN A 27 -5.34 5.23 6.46
C GLN A 27 -5.36 4.86 4.97
N ASP A 28 -5.30 5.86 4.09
CA ASP A 28 -5.28 5.65 2.65
C ASP A 28 -4.03 4.89 2.22
N LEU A 29 -2.88 5.27 2.76
CA LEU A 29 -1.61 4.59 2.46
C LEU A 29 -1.62 3.14 2.95
N ARG A 30 -2.16 2.88 4.12
CA ARG A 30 -2.28 1.52 4.65
C ARG A 30 -3.15 0.65 3.77
N ALA A 31 -4.28 1.20 3.30
CA ALA A 31 -5.17 0.48 2.39
C ALA A 31 -4.47 0.21 1.05
N HIS A 32 -3.70 1.17 0.56
CA HIS A 32 -2.94 1.04 -0.68
C HIS A 32 -1.88 -0.06 -0.57
N VAL A 33 -1.13 -0.06 0.53
CA VAL A 33 -0.12 -1.09 0.81
C VAL A 33 -0.75 -2.47 0.87
N ALA A 34 -1.89 -2.61 1.56
CA ALA A 34 -2.59 -3.89 1.64
C ALA A 34 -3.01 -4.38 0.25
N SER A 35 -3.51 -3.49 -0.60
CA SER A 35 -3.89 -3.81 -1.97
C SER A 35 -2.68 -4.25 -2.79
N LEU A 36 -1.56 -3.54 -2.69
CA LEU A 36 -0.33 -3.88 -3.39
C LEU A 36 0.23 -5.23 -2.94
N GLU A 37 0.17 -5.53 -1.65
CA GLU A 37 0.61 -6.81 -1.12
C GLU A 37 -0.25 -7.96 -1.66
N ALA A 38 -1.56 -7.75 -1.76
CA ALA A 38 -2.48 -8.74 -2.34
C ALA A 38 -2.18 -8.96 -3.83
N GLU A 39 -1.96 -7.89 -4.58
CA GLU A 39 -1.59 -7.99 -6.00
C GLU A 39 -0.26 -8.72 -6.18
N LYS A 40 0.71 -8.39 -5.36
CA LYS A 40 2.04 -9.03 -5.38
C LYS A 40 1.91 -10.54 -5.15
N ALA A 41 1.12 -10.93 -4.15
CA ALA A 41 0.89 -12.34 -3.84
C ALA A 41 0.20 -13.07 -4.99
N ALA A 42 -0.79 -12.42 -5.61
CA ALA A 42 -1.50 -12.99 -6.75
C ALA A 42 -0.59 -13.18 -7.96
N LEU A 43 0.28 -12.20 -8.23
CA LEU A 43 1.25 -12.29 -9.32
C LEU A 43 2.29 -13.39 -9.06
N ALA A 44 2.79 -13.50 -7.83
CA ALA A 44 3.74 -14.55 -7.47
C ALA A 44 3.13 -15.92 -7.69
N LYS A 45 1.86 -16.09 -7.34
CA LYS A 45 1.16 -17.36 -7.56
C LYS A 45 0.99 -17.67 -9.04
N LYS A 46 0.67 -16.68 -9.85
CA LYS A 46 0.55 -16.85 -11.31
C LYS A 46 1.87 -17.28 -11.93
N ILE A 47 2.96 -16.66 -11.49
CA ILE A 47 4.31 -17.02 -11.96
C ILE A 47 4.61 -18.48 -11.59
N GLU A 48 4.34 -18.87 -10.36
CA GLU A 48 4.56 -20.23 -9.89
C GLU A 48 3.76 -21.25 -10.70
N VAL A 49 2.48 -20.99 -10.91
CA VAL A 49 1.60 -21.88 -11.68
C VAL A 49 2.06 -21.96 -13.13
N THR A 50 2.40 -20.83 -13.73
CA THR A 50 2.85 -20.78 -15.12
C THR A 50 4.18 -21.52 -15.30
N ALA A 51 5.11 -21.33 -14.38
CA ALA A 51 6.39 -22.04 -14.37
C ALA A 51 6.19 -23.56 -14.27
N GLY A 52 5.26 -23.99 -13.41
CA GLY A 52 4.93 -25.39 -13.27
C GLY A 52 4.33 -25.99 -14.53
N ARG A 53 3.45 -25.26 -15.20
CA ARG A 53 2.86 -25.69 -16.48
C ARG A 53 3.91 -25.78 -17.57
N LEU A 54 4.80 -24.83 -17.63
CA LEU A 54 5.89 -24.84 -18.62
C LEU A 54 6.80 -26.04 -18.39
N GLU A 55 7.17 -26.31 -17.15
CA GLU A 55 7.97 -27.46 -16.78
C GLU A 55 7.32 -28.78 -17.20
N THR A 56 6.00 -28.89 -16.95
CA THR A 56 5.24 -30.07 -17.37
C THR A 56 5.24 -30.24 -18.90
N LEU A 57 5.09 -29.14 -19.64
CA LEU A 57 5.14 -29.19 -21.09
C LEU A 57 6.49 -29.62 -21.61
N LEU A 58 7.56 -29.14 -21.01
CA LEU A 58 8.92 -29.52 -21.38
C LEU A 58 9.17 -31.01 -21.14
N GLU A 59 8.63 -31.57 -20.06
CA GLU A 59 8.73 -33.00 -19.75
C GLU A 59 7.99 -33.87 -20.73
N ARG A 60 6.94 -33.34 -21.37
CA ARG A 60 6.11 -34.05 -22.34
C ARG A 60 6.60 -33.95 -23.76
N LEU A 61 7.63 -33.17 -24.02
CA LEU A 61 8.18 -33.08 -25.36
C LEU A 61 8.78 -34.41 -25.76
N PRO A 62 8.53 -34.89 -27.02
CA PRO A 62 9.12 -36.13 -27.46
C PRO A 62 10.63 -35.98 -27.65
N GLU A 63 11.36 -37.00 -27.29
CA GLU A 63 12.77 -37.08 -27.57
C GLU A 63 12.95 -37.51 -29.01
N GLU A 64 13.81 -36.80 -29.72
CA GLU A 64 14.20 -37.18 -31.10
C GLU A 64 15.44 -37.99 -31.14
#